data_8da321b58b18e42fc7b937e5f863726c
#
_entry.id   8da321b58b18e42fc7b937e5f863726c
#
_cell.length_a   1.000
_cell.length_b   1.000
_cell.length_c   1.000
_cell.angle_alpha   90.00
_cell.angle_beta   90.00
_cell.angle_gamma   90.00
#
_symmetry.space_group_name_H-M   'P 1'
#
loop_
_entity.id
_entity.type
_entity.pdbx_description
1 polymer ?
#
loop_
_entity_poly.entity_id
_entity_poly.type
_entity_poly.pdbx_seq_one_letter_code
_entity_poly.pdbx_strand_id
1 'polypeptide(L)'
;LRNLDALRIECALGVVLVPLFWALDWFVIPGAVWITLWIRLFCTLCGVALVLARLRAPDWVARHVGPLSVAYSLLVAWSIAVMCFMHEGYESPYYAGINLLVMCVGMLFAWRTGTAILFNAGIYLFYMGPLLLGLLPVRDVPAALTNQFFLLSTMAVTIVSQHRRWRLERSEFEGQVAQQRLLAEVQQMATTDWLTGLYNRRQFFRLGEDELERARRYRHPISVLMIDIDHFKAINDTHGHAVGDQVLCAIAKRMLAGLRRSDIAGRYGGEEFAMVLPETDAEAAAKVV
;
A
#
# COMPACT_ATOMS: atom_id res chain seq x y z
N LEU A 1 -2.89 1.53 3.92
CA LEU A 1 -4.11 2.33 4.14
C LEU A 1 -5.26 1.44 4.65
N ARG A 2 -5.58 0.34 4.00
CA ARG A 2 -6.75 -0.52 4.30
C ARG A 2 -6.76 -1.11 5.72
N ASN A 3 -5.63 -1.62 6.23
CA ASN A 3 -5.54 -2.10 7.61
C ASN A 3 -5.69 -0.97 8.64
N LEU A 4 -5.43 0.25 8.23
CA LEU A 4 -5.62 1.44 9.07
C LEU A 4 -7.11 1.77 9.24
N ASP A 5 -7.88 1.61 8.17
CA ASP A 5 -9.34 1.76 8.20
C ASP A 5 -10.00 0.59 8.91
N ALA A 6 -9.48 -0.63 8.73
CA ALA A 6 -9.90 -1.81 9.47
C ALA A 6 -9.71 -1.63 10.97
N LEU A 7 -8.54 -1.14 11.43
CA LEU A 7 -8.29 -0.83 12.84
C LEU A 7 -9.27 0.21 13.39
N ARG A 8 -9.61 1.23 12.59
CA ARG A 8 -10.62 2.24 12.98
C ARG A 8 -11.99 1.59 13.18
N ILE A 9 -12.41 0.74 12.25
CA ILE A 9 -13.70 0.05 12.33
C ILE A 9 -13.72 -0.90 13.52
N GLU A 10 -12.66 -1.66 13.75
CA GLU A 10 -12.54 -2.56 14.89
C GLU A 10 -12.63 -1.81 16.22
N CYS A 11 -11.87 -0.73 16.37
CA CYS A 11 -11.93 0.10 17.59
C CYS A 11 -13.31 0.72 17.77
N ALA A 12 -13.96 1.24 16.72
CA ALA A 12 -15.30 1.81 16.79
C ALA A 12 -16.33 0.76 17.22
N LEU A 13 -16.27 -0.43 16.63
CA LEU A 13 -17.11 -1.56 17.04
C LEU A 13 -16.84 -1.97 18.49
N GLY A 14 -15.57 -2.05 18.91
CA GLY A 14 -15.19 -2.37 20.28
C GLY A 14 -15.71 -1.34 21.29
N VAL A 15 -15.61 -0.06 20.98
CA VAL A 15 -16.09 1.04 21.85
C VAL A 15 -17.62 0.99 22.02
N VAL A 16 -18.37 0.53 21.00
CA VAL A 16 -19.84 0.46 21.06
C VAL A 16 -20.31 -0.90 21.59
N LEU A 17 -19.83 -2.00 20.99
CA LEU A 17 -20.36 -3.34 21.28
C LEU A 17 -19.88 -3.88 22.64
N VAL A 18 -18.63 -3.66 22.99
CA VAL A 18 -18.09 -4.22 24.26
C VAL A 18 -18.87 -3.73 25.49
N PRO A 19 -19.19 -2.43 25.64
CA PRO A 19 -20.06 -1.98 26.73
C PRO A 19 -21.51 -2.47 26.60
N LEU A 20 -22.03 -2.54 25.38
CA LEU A 20 -23.42 -2.97 25.15
C LEU A 20 -23.66 -4.40 25.65
N PHE A 21 -22.68 -5.28 25.47
CA PHE A 21 -22.75 -6.65 25.97
C PHE A 21 -22.80 -6.75 27.49
N TRP A 22 -22.47 -5.67 28.23
CA TRP A 22 -22.66 -5.66 29.69
C TRP A 22 -24.12 -5.83 30.12
N ALA A 23 -25.05 -5.37 29.31
CA ALA A 23 -26.48 -5.62 29.58
C ALA A 23 -26.82 -7.12 29.59
N LEU A 24 -26.11 -7.92 28.76
CA LEU A 24 -26.26 -9.37 28.74
C LEU A 24 -25.70 -10.03 30.01
N ASP A 25 -24.67 -9.45 30.61
CA ASP A 25 -24.00 -10.00 31.80
C ASP A 25 -24.97 -10.04 33.01
N TRP A 26 -25.97 -9.16 33.07
CA TRP A 26 -27.01 -9.18 34.10
C TRP A 26 -27.83 -10.47 34.09
N PHE A 27 -28.00 -11.05 32.91
CA PHE A 27 -28.77 -12.28 32.74
C PHE A 27 -27.90 -13.54 32.83
N VAL A 28 -26.64 -13.45 32.39
CA VAL A 28 -25.76 -14.60 32.26
C VAL A 28 -24.88 -14.79 33.52
N ILE A 29 -24.33 -13.69 34.09
CA ILE A 29 -23.45 -13.75 35.26
C ILE A 29 -23.90 -12.75 36.33
N PRO A 30 -25.08 -12.88 36.92
CA PRO A 30 -25.60 -11.88 37.88
C PRO A 30 -24.68 -11.67 39.12
N GLY A 31 -23.94 -12.70 39.53
CA GLY A 31 -23.03 -12.63 40.65
C GLY A 31 -21.70 -11.89 40.38
N ALA A 32 -21.34 -11.66 39.13
CA ALA A 32 -20.07 -11.04 38.75
C ALA A 32 -20.20 -9.82 37.82
N VAL A 33 -21.38 -9.26 37.67
CA VAL A 33 -21.72 -8.14 36.76
C VAL A 33 -20.77 -6.95 36.90
N TRP A 34 -20.38 -6.61 38.12
CA TRP A 34 -19.46 -5.49 38.37
C TRP A 34 -18.02 -5.80 37.94
N ILE A 35 -17.60 -7.04 38.02
CA ILE A 35 -16.27 -7.46 37.57
C ILE A 35 -16.23 -7.41 36.03
N THR A 36 -17.27 -7.93 35.36
CA THR A 36 -17.36 -7.89 33.89
C THR A 36 -17.45 -6.46 33.38
N LEU A 37 -18.11 -5.54 34.10
CA LEU A 37 -18.11 -4.12 33.77
C LEU A 37 -16.71 -3.53 33.71
N TRP A 38 -15.88 -3.78 34.74
CA TRP A 38 -14.51 -3.26 34.75
C TRP A 38 -13.66 -3.83 33.62
N ILE A 39 -13.80 -5.12 33.32
CA ILE A 39 -13.11 -5.75 32.18
C ILE A 39 -13.51 -5.08 30.86
N ARG A 40 -14.80 -4.87 30.63
CA ARG A 40 -15.34 -4.21 29.44
C ARG A 40 -14.91 -2.76 29.32
N LEU A 41 -14.96 -2.01 30.42
CA LEU A 41 -14.49 -0.62 30.46
C LEU A 41 -13.01 -0.51 30.12
N PHE A 42 -12.18 -1.42 30.64
CA PHE A 42 -10.76 -1.44 30.30
C PHE A 42 -10.53 -1.67 28.80
N CYS A 43 -11.18 -2.67 28.19
CA CYS A 43 -11.10 -2.91 26.75
C CYS A 43 -11.59 -1.70 25.93
N THR A 44 -12.68 -1.08 26.36
CA THR A 44 -13.24 0.12 25.71
C THR A 44 -12.27 1.30 25.80
N LEU A 45 -11.66 1.55 26.95
CA LEU A 45 -10.66 2.60 27.13
C LEU A 45 -9.42 2.38 26.25
N CYS A 46 -8.96 1.13 26.10
CA CYS A 46 -7.88 0.79 25.17
C CYS A 46 -8.27 1.10 23.70
N GLY A 47 -9.50 0.79 23.29
CA GLY A 47 -10.01 1.14 21.96
C GLY A 47 -10.08 2.65 21.75
N VAL A 48 -10.59 3.40 22.71
CA VAL A 48 -10.61 4.88 22.70
C VAL A 48 -9.19 5.45 22.61
N ALA A 49 -8.26 4.91 23.40
CA ALA A 49 -6.86 5.34 23.38
C ALA A 49 -6.22 5.14 21.98
N LEU A 50 -6.50 4.02 21.30
CA LEU A 50 -6.03 3.78 19.93
C LEU A 50 -6.64 4.77 18.92
N VAL A 51 -7.93 5.10 19.05
CA VAL A 51 -8.58 6.13 18.20
C VAL A 51 -7.93 7.49 18.44
N LEU A 52 -7.69 7.87 19.69
CA LEU A 52 -7.03 9.14 20.03
C LEU A 52 -5.57 9.17 19.57
N ALA A 53 -4.84 8.05 19.71
CA ALA A 53 -3.47 7.93 19.20
C ALA A 53 -3.43 8.14 17.69
N ARG A 54 -4.39 7.61 16.94
CA ARG A 54 -4.51 7.86 15.49
C ARG A 54 -4.72 9.33 15.15
N LEU A 55 -5.49 10.06 15.95
CA LEU A 55 -5.73 11.50 15.73
C LEU A 55 -4.50 12.35 16.03
N ARG A 56 -3.72 11.97 17.08
CA ARG A 56 -2.56 12.74 17.54
C ARG A 56 -1.24 12.37 16.85
N ALA A 57 -1.10 11.11 16.45
CA ALA A 57 0.12 10.56 15.86
C ALA A 57 -0.18 9.59 14.69
N PRO A 58 -0.79 10.09 13.58
CA PRO A 58 -1.26 9.24 12.49
C PRO A 58 -0.15 8.42 11.85
N ASP A 59 1.04 8.99 11.65
CA ASP A 59 2.17 8.31 11.00
C ASP A 59 2.74 7.20 11.88
N TRP A 60 2.74 7.39 13.21
CA TRP A 60 3.19 6.36 14.13
C TRP A 60 2.22 5.17 14.13
N VAL A 61 0.91 5.43 14.22
CA VAL A 61 -0.11 4.38 14.15
C VAL A 61 -0.06 3.66 12.80
N ALA A 62 0.13 4.39 11.69
CA ALA A 62 0.25 3.78 10.36
C ALA A 62 1.43 2.81 10.26
N ARG A 63 2.57 3.14 10.85
CA ARG A 63 3.75 2.25 10.90
C ARG A 63 3.56 1.01 11.77
N HIS A 64 2.72 1.09 12.80
CA HIS A 64 2.52 0.02 13.78
C HIS A 64 1.13 -0.62 13.71
N VAL A 65 0.37 -0.38 12.64
CA VAL A 65 -1.03 -0.85 12.51
C VAL A 65 -1.17 -2.37 12.66
N GLY A 66 -0.23 -3.15 12.14
CA GLY A 66 -0.24 -4.61 12.27
C GLY A 66 -0.14 -5.08 13.73
N PRO A 67 0.93 -4.75 14.46
CA PRO A 67 1.05 -5.09 15.88
C PRO A 67 -0.10 -4.54 16.75
N LEU A 68 -0.54 -3.32 16.51
CA LEU A 68 -1.63 -2.68 17.26
C LEU A 68 -2.96 -3.40 17.08
N SER A 69 -3.30 -3.78 15.84
CA SER A 69 -4.53 -4.54 15.56
C SER A 69 -4.51 -5.91 16.23
N VAL A 70 -3.41 -6.64 16.11
CA VAL A 70 -3.26 -7.95 16.77
C VAL A 70 -3.37 -7.81 18.30
N ALA A 71 -2.67 -6.84 18.89
CA ALA A 71 -2.68 -6.65 20.34
C ALA A 71 -4.08 -6.30 20.87
N TYR A 72 -4.80 -5.39 20.19
CA TYR A 72 -6.14 -5.01 20.61
C TYR A 72 -7.15 -6.16 20.43
N SER A 73 -7.12 -6.86 19.30
CA SER A 73 -7.97 -8.03 19.08
C SER A 73 -7.72 -9.15 20.09
N LEU A 74 -6.43 -9.41 20.45
CA LEU A 74 -6.10 -10.38 21.49
C LEU A 74 -6.59 -9.94 22.86
N LEU A 75 -6.47 -8.66 23.20
CA LEU A 75 -6.98 -8.13 24.47
C LEU A 75 -8.48 -8.39 24.61
N VAL A 76 -9.26 -8.10 23.56
CA VAL A 76 -10.72 -8.34 23.56
C VAL A 76 -11.03 -9.84 23.64
N ALA A 77 -10.32 -10.67 22.87
CA ALA A 77 -10.51 -12.13 22.90
C ALA A 77 -10.23 -12.73 24.28
N TRP A 78 -9.13 -12.31 24.92
CA TRP A 78 -8.75 -12.78 26.24
C TRP A 78 -9.72 -12.30 27.32
N SER A 79 -10.26 -11.07 27.19
CA SER A 79 -11.31 -10.59 28.10
C SER A 79 -12.57 -11.47 28.04
N ILE A 80 -12.97 -11.91 26.85
CA ILE A 80 -14.10 -12.83 26.65
C ILE A 80 -13.77 -14.22 27.24
N ALA A 81 -12.55 -14.71 27.03
CA ALA A 81 -12.13 -16.00 27.58
C ALA A 81 -12.14 -15.99 29.13
N VAL A 82 -11.71 -14.90 29.76
CA VAL A 82 -11.82 -14.71 31.21
C VAL A 82 -13.28 -14.78 31.66
N MET A 83 -14.22 -14.17 30.92
CA MET A 83 -15.65 -14.26 31.22
C MET A 83 -16.17 -15.68 31.07
N CYS A 84 -15.70 -16.46 30.08
CA CYS A 84 -16.00 -17.88 29.99
C CYS A 84 -15.57 -18.62 31.26
N PHE A 85 -14.36 -18.37 31.78
CA PHE A 85 -13.83 -19.02 32.97
C PHE A 85 -14.57 -18.64 34.27
N MET A 86 -15.12 -17.42 34.32
CA MET A 86 -15.95 -16.97 35.43
C MET A 86 -17.35 -17.60 35.44
N HIS A 87 -17.82 -18.13 34.28
CA HIS A 87 -19.12 -18.72 34.09
C HIS A 87 -19.00 -20.04 33.33
N GLU A 88 -19.20 -21.15 34.00
CA GLU A 88 -19.25 -22.51 33.43
C GLU A 88 -18.00 -22.97 32.63
N GLY A 89 -16.94 -22.13 32.52
CA GLY A 89 -15.70 -22.52 31.87
C GLY A 89 -15.86 -22.78 30.36
N TYR A 90 -15.53 -24.01 29.93
CA TYR A 90 -15.57 -24.41 28.50
C TYR A 90 -16.97 -24.65 27.96
N GLU A 91 -17.98 -24.69 28.81
CA GLU A 91 -19.39 -24.89 28.50
C GLU A 91 -20.12 -23.55 28.38
N SER A 92 -19.47 -22.47 28.77
CA SER A 92 -20.03 -21.13 28.81
C SER A 92 -20.49 -20.64 27.43
N PRO A 93 -21.69 -20.07 27.30
CA PRO A 93 -22.18 -19.46 26.06
C PRO A 93 -21.34 -18.26 25.61
N TYR A 94 -20.49 -17.68 26.47
CA TYR A 94 -19.58 -16.59 26.10
C TYR A 94 -18.56 -16.97 25.04
N TYR A 95 -18.28 -18.28 24.79
CA TYR A 95 -17.40 -18.70 23.70
C TYR A 95 -17.86 -18.19 22.33
N ALA A 96 -19.17 -17.97 22.16
CA ALA A 96 -19.74 -17.40 20.95
C ALA A 96 -19.20 -16.00 20.66
N GLY A 97 -18.87 -15.23 21.70
CA GLY A 97 -18.20 -13.92 21.57
C GLY A 97 -16.80 -14.04 21.01
N ILE A 98 -16.03 -15.09 21.37
CA ILE A 98 -14.71 -15.37 20.77
C ILE A 98 -14.87 -15.68 19.28
N ASN A 99 -15.83 -16.51 18.90
CA ASN A 99 -16.13 -16.85 17.50
C ASN A 99 -16.49 -15.59 16.69
N LEU A 100 -17.38 -14.74 17.24
CA LEU A 100 -17.77 -13.50 16.59
C LEU A 100 -16.58 -12.58 16.38
N LEU A 101 -15.72 -12.42 17.38
CA LEU A 101 -14.50 -11.60 17.27
C LEU A 101 -13.55 -12.16 16.21
N VAL A 102 -13.27 -13.47 16.22
CA VAL A 102 -12.40 -14.13 15.24
C VAL A 102 -12.94 -13.92 13.82
N MET A 103 -14.27 -14.05 13.62
CA MET A 103 -14.89 -13.76 12.33
C MET A 103 -14.76 -12.29 11.92
N CYS A 104 -15.06 -11.36 12.82
CA CYS A 104 -14.95 -9.93 12.54
C CYS A 104 -13.53 -9.54 12.16
N VAL A 105 -12.54 -9.97 12.94
CA VAL A 105 -11.11 -9.74 12.65
C VAL A 105 -10.72 -10.37 11.32
N GLY A 106 -11.18 -11.59 11.05
CA GLY A 106 -10.96 -12.30 9.77
C GLY A 106 -11.55 -11.57 8.56
N MET A 107 -12.65 -10.84 8.75
CA MET A 107 -13.29 -10.04 7.69
C MET A 107 -12.64 -8.67 7.49
N LEU A 108 -12.19 -8.03 8.57
CA LEU A 108 -11.68 -6.67 8.52
C LEU A 108 -10.23 -6.60 8.05
N PHE A 109 -9.37 -7.49 8.54
CA PHE A 109 -7.93 -7.41 8.30
C PHE A 109 -7.45 -8.37 7.20
N ALA A 110 -6.52 -7.88 6.39
CA ALA A 110 -5.78 -8.69 5.43
C ALA A 110 -4.35 -8.95 5.98
N TRP A 111 -4.26 -9.77 7.01
CA TRP A 111 -2.97 -10.13 7.59
C TRP A 111 -2.25 -11.19 6.75
N ARG A 112 -0.90 -11.18 6.86
CA ARG A 112 -0.12 -12.31 6.35
C ARG A 112 -0.56 -13.59 7.05
N THR A 113 -0.55 -14.70 6.34
CA THR A 113 -1.01 -16.01 6.87
C THR A 113 -0.36 -16.37 8.20
N GLY A 114 0.95 -16.12 8.35
CA GLY A 114 1.65 -16.36 9.62
C GLY A 114 1.09 -15.53 10.78
N THR A 115 0.74 -14.26 10.56
CA THR A 115 0.12 -13.41 11.58
C THR A 115 -1.27 -13.92 11.96
N ALA A 116 -2.05 -14.34 10.97
CA ALA A 116 -3.38 -14.92 11.21
C ALA A 116 -3.31 -16.21 12.02
N ILE A 117 -2.35 -17.08 11.71
CA ILE A 117 -2.12 -18.32 12.47
C ILE A 117 -1.71 -18.01 13.90
N LEU A 118 -0.73 -17.11 14.10
CA LEU A 118 -0.26 -16.74 15.44
C LEU A 118 -1.35 -16.09 16.30
N PHE A 119 -2.19 -15.25 15.69
CA PHE A 119 -3.34 -14.65 16.36
C PHE A 119 -4.32 -15.72 16.87
N ASN A 120 -4.76 -16.61 15.96
CA ASN A 120 -5.69 -17.68 16.33
C ASN A 120 -5.09 -18.67 17.34
N ALA A 121 -3.80 -19.01 17.19
CA ALA A 121 -3.10 -19.85 18.14
C ALA A 121 -3.00 -19.18 19.52
N GLY A 122 -2.74 -17.87 19.58
CA GLY A 122 -2.71 -17.11 20.82
C GLY A 122 -4.05 -17.12 21.55
N ILE A 123 -5.17 -16.96 20.82
CA ILE A 123 -6.52 -17.07 21.41
C ILE A 123 -6.75 -18.50 21.93
N TYR A 124 -6.47 -19.50 21.10
CA TYR A 124 -6.74 -20.88 21.43
C TYR A 124 -5.91 -21.39 22.62
N LEU A 125 -4.62 -21.07 22.65
CA LEU A 125 -3.73 -21.44 23.76
C LEU A 125 -4.14 -20.77 25.07
N PHE A 126 -4.56 -19.51 25.03
CA PHE A 126 -5.06 -18.82 26.22
C PHE A 126 -6.37 -19.45 26.72
N TYR A 127 -7.30 -19.76 25.80
CA TYR A 127 -8.58 -20.38 26.14
C TYR A 127 -8.42 -21.83 26.63
N MET A 128 -7.52 -22.62 26.03
CA MET A 128 -7.25 -24.01 26.42
C MET A 128 -6.24 -24.16 27.55
N GLY A 129 -5.43 -23.15 27.81
CA GLY A 129 -4.34 -23.20 28.81
C GLY A 129 -4.79 -23.69 30.19
N PRO A 130 -5.86 -23.15 30.80
CA PRO A 130 -6.33 -23.59 32.09
C PRO A 130 -6.75 -25.07 32.12
N LEU A 131 -7.30 -25.62 31.04
CA LEU A 131 -7.60 -27.04 30.91
C LEU A 131 -6.33 -27.89 30.90
N LEU A 132 -5.37 -27.49 30.06
CA LEU A 132 -4.09 -28.20 29.93
C LEU A 132 -3.28 -28.21 31.23
N LEU A 133 -3.46 -27.17 32.05
CA LEU A 133 -2.85 -27.05 33.36
C LEU A 133 -3.67 -27.73 34.49
N GLY A 134 -4.82 -28.30 34.16
CA GLY A 134 -5.71 -28.93 35.15
C GLY A 134 -6.38 -27.97 36.15
N LEU A 135 -6.44 -26.65 35.79
CA LEU A 135 -6.98 -25.60 36.64
C LEU A 135 -8.51 -25.52 36.61
N LEU A 136 -9.10 -25.90 35.48
CA LEU A 136 -10.55 -25.85 35.26
C LEU A 136 -11.04 -27.21 34.73
N PRO A 137 -11.94 -27.89 35.46
CA PRO A 137 -12.53 -29.15 35.01
C PRO A 137 -13.59 -28.92 33.93
N VAL A 138 -13.77 -29.89 33.04
CA VAL A 138 -14.91 -29.97 32.13
C VAL A 138 -16.02 -30.76 32.83
N ARG A 139 -17.21 -30.17 32.91
CA ARG A 139 -18.39 -30.79 33.56
C ARG A 139 -19.28 -31.47 32.56
N ASP A 140 -19.54 -30.82 31.43
CA ASP A 140 -20.30 -31.32 30.29
C ASP A 140 -19.37 -31.50 29.08
N VAL A 141 -18.86 -32.71 28.88
CA VAL A 141 -17.91 -33.01 27.79
C VAL A 141 -18.55 -32.82 26.41
N PRO A 142 -19.78 -33.23 26.12
CA PRO A 142 -20.47 -32.95 24.86
C PRO A 142 -20.56 -31.47 24.54
N ALA A 143 -20.95 -30.61 25.49
CA ALA A 143 -21.03 -29.17 25.26
C ALA A 143 -19.64 -28.54 25.01
N ALA A 144 -18.66 -28.93 25.82
CA ALA A 144 -17.28 -28.46 25.64
C ALA A 144 -16.71 -28.87 24.26
N LEU A 145 -16.89 -30.11 23.85
CA LEU A 145 -16.44 -30.58 22.52
C LEU A 145 -17.14 -29.84 21.37
N THR A 146 -18.43 -29.58 21.51
CA THR A 146 -19.22 -28.84 20.52
C THR A 146 -18.65 -27.41 20.39
N ASN A 147 -18.40 -26.71 21.49
CA ASN A 147 -17.84 -25.40 21.53
C ASN A 147 -16.44 -25.36 20.88
N GLN A 148 -15.59 -26.36 21.16
CA GLN A 148 -14.25 -26.48 20.54
C GLN A 148 -14.35 -26.71 19.03
N PHE A 149 -15.26 -27.57 18.59
CA PHE A 149 -15.47 -27.83 17.17
C PHE A 149 -15.82 -26.54 16.43
N PHE A 150 -16.77 -25.75 16.94
CA PHE A 150 -17.15 -24.48 16.32
C PHE A 150 -16.01 -23.44 16.36
N LEU A 151 -15.27 -23.36 17.45
CA LEU A 151 -14.13 -22.43 17.57
C LEU A 151 -13.03 -22.78 16.56
N LEU A 152 -12.60 -24.03 16.50
CA LEU A 152 -11.58 -24.48 15.56
C LEU A 152 -12.02 -24.33 14.11
N SER A 153 -13.28 -24.66 13.80
CA SER A 153 -13.84 -24.48 12.47
C SER A 153 -13.85 -23.00 12.05
N THR A 154 -14.26 -22.11 12.95
CA THR A 154 -14.25 -20.66 12.71
C THR A 154 -12.82 -20.15 12.47
N MET A 155 -11.86 -20.59 13.28
CA MET A 155 -10.44 -20.25 13.12
C MET A 155 -9.90 -20.73 11.77
N ALA A 156 -10.20 -21.95 11.38
CA ALA A 156 -9.77 -22.51 10.09
C ALA A 156 -10.33 -21.69 8.91
N VAL A 157 -11.63 -21.42 8.94
CA VAL A 157 -12.30 -20.63 7.88
C VAL A 157 -11.70 -19.21 7.79
N THR A 158 -11.45 -18.57 8.92
CA THR A 158 -10.89 -17.20 8.93
C THR A 158 -9.44 -17.16 8.46
N ILE A 159 -8.61 -18.15 8.83
CA ILE A 159 -7.22 -18.26 8.33
C ILE A 159 -7.22 -18.42 6.80
N VAL A 160 -8.06 -19.30 6.26
CA VAL A 160 -8.16 -19.50 4.80
C VAL A 160 -8.67 -18.23 4.11
N SER A 161 -9.68 -17.57 4.66
CA SER A 161 -10.24 -16.34 4.11
C SER A 161 -9.22 -15.19 4.10
N GLN A 162 -8.46 -15.03 5.18
CA GLN A 162 -7.38 -14.02 5.27
C GLN A 162 -6.23 -14.34 4.29
N HIS A 163 -5.85 -15.62 4.16
CA HIS A 163 -4.83 -16.02 3.18
C HIS A 163 -5.24 -15.68 1.75
N ARG A 164 -6.48 -16.00 1.36
CA ARG A 164 -7.01 -15.65 0.03
C ARG A 164 -7.03 -14.14 -0.20
N ARG A 165 -7.51 -13.37 0.77
CA ARG A 165 -7.57 -11.91 0.69
C ARG A 165 -6.18 -11.29 0.56
N TRP A 166 -5.22 -11.72 1.37
CA TRP A 166 -3.84 -11.24 1.30
C TRP A 166 -3.20 -11.52 -0.07
N ARG A 167 -3.45 -12.71 -0.64
CA ARG A 167 -2.97 -13.05 -1.99
C ARG A 167 -3.57 -12.17 -3.06
N LEU A 168 -4.87 -11.91 -3.01
CA LEU A 168 -5.57 -11.05 -3.96
C LEU A 168 -5.04 -9.62 -3.91
N GLU A 169 -4.93 -9.04 -2.72
CA GLU A 169 -4.40 -7.67 -2.54
C GLU A 169 -2.97 -7.54 -3.06
N ARG A 170 -2.15 -8.55 -2.82
CA ARG A 170 -0.79 -8.57 -3.34
C ARG A 170 -0.76 -8.65 -4.86
N SER A 171 -1.57 -9.50 -5.47
CA SER A 171 -1.67 -9.62 -6.92
C SER A 171 -2.17 -8.34 -7.58
N GLU A 172 -3.18 -7.68 -6.99
CA GLU A 172 -3.67 -6.38 -7.47
C GLU A 172 -2.58 -5.30 -7.42
N PHE A 173 -1.83 -5.23 -6.32
CA PHE A 173 -0.72 -4.29 -6.19
C PHE A 173 0.40 -4.53 -7.21
N GLU A 174 0.82 -5.79 -7.38
CA GLU A 174 1.84 -6.18 -8.36
C GLU A 174 1.36 -5.85 -9.80
N GLY A 175 0.07 -6.09 -10.10
CA GLY A 175 -0.54 -5.73 -11.38
C GLY A 175 -0.56 -4.21 -11.64
N GLN A 176 -0.91 -3.40 -10.64
CA GLN A 176 -0.88 -1.93 -10.76
C GLN A 176 0.53 -1.40 -11.01
N VAL A 177 1.54 -1.92 -10.31
CA VAL A 177 2.94 -1.53 -10.51
C VAL A 177 3.42 -1.90 -11.93
N ALA A 178 3.08 -3.10 -12.42
CA ALA A 178 3.42 -3.53 -13.77
C ALA A 178 2.75 -2.64 -14.83
N GLN A 179 1.48 -2.31 -14.65
CA GLN A 179 0.74 -1.40 -15.54
C GLN A 179 1.35 0.00 -15.58
N GLN A 180 1.73 0.56 -14.42
CA GLN A 180 2.38 1.88 -14.37
C GLN A 180 3.73 1.88 -15.08
N ARG A 181 4.53 0.81 -14.95
CA ARG A 181 5.81 0.67 -15.66
C ARG A 181 5.58 0.63 -17.18
N LEU A 182 4.64 -0.18 -17.64
CA LEU A 182 4.32 -0.28 -19.06
C LEU A 182 3.84 1.07 -19.63
N LEU A 183 2.99 1.80 -18.90
CA LEU A 183 2.57 3.14 -19.31
C LEU A 183 3.73 4.11 -19.41
N ALA A 184 4.67 4.07 -18.45
CA ALA A 184 5.87 4.91 -18.49
C ALA A 184 6.76 4.58 -19.71
N GLU A 185 6.95 3.29 -20.02
CA GLU A 185 7.70 2.85 -21.21
C GLU A 185 7.03 3.32 -22.52
N VAL A 186 5.72 3.15 -22.64
CA VAL A 186 4.95 3.64 -23.79
C VAL A 186 5.05 5.15 -23.94
N GLN A 187 4.97 5.90 -22.82
CA GLN A 187 5.15 7.35 -22.84
C GLN A 187 6.56 7.74 -23.28
N GLN A 188 7.59 7.07 -22.80
CA GLN A 188 8.98 7.34 -23.21
C GLN A 188 9.17 7.08 -24.69
N MET A 189 8.73 5.94 -25.23
CA MET A 189 8.77 5.65 -26.66
C MET A 189 7.98 6.67 -27.50
N ALA A 190 6.94 7.26 -26.92
CA ALA A 190 6.13 8.27 -27.58
C ALA A 190 6.74 9.68 -27.57
N THR A 191 7.78 9.93 -26.76
CA THR A 191 8.37 11.29 -26.59
C THR A 191 9.81 11.41 -27.02
N THR A 192 10.58 10.31 -27.08
CA THR A 192 11.99 10.31 -27.46
C THR A 192 12.25 9.55 -28.75
N ASP A 193 13.31 9.89 -29.44
CA ASP A 193 13.89 9.10 -30.52
C ASP A 193 14.68 7.93 -29.94
N TRP A 194 14.38 6.73 -30.35
CA TRP A 194 14.90 5.49 -29.79
C TRP A 194 16.41 5.32 -29.97
N LEU A 195 16.97 5.90 -31.06
CA LEU A 195 18.37 5.77 -31.39
C LEU A 195 19.24 6.80 -30.62
N THR A 196 18.80 8.05 -30.60
CA THR A 196 19.60 9.17 -30.09
C THR A 196 19.28 9.54 -28.65
N GLY A 197 18.09 9.16 -28.13
CA GLY A 197 17.60 9.54 -26.80
C GLY A 197 17.11 10.99 -26.70
N LEU A 198 17.26 11.78 -27.77
CA LEU A 198 16.70 13.14 -27.86
C LEU A 198 15.18 13.10 -27.96
N TYR A 199 14.51 14.23 -27.81
CA TYR A 199 13.08 14.29 -28.10
C TYR A 199 12.84 13.96 -29.58
N ASN A 200 11.78 13.15 -29.82
CA ASN A 200 11.34 12.94 -31.19
C ASN A 200 10.69 14.22 -31.75
N ARG A 201 10.50 14.27 -33.08
CA ARG A 201 9.94 15.42 -33.80
C ARG A 201 8.66 15.94 -33.11
N ARG A 202 7.72 15.07 -32.77
CA ARG A 202 6.44 15.46 -32.17
C ARG A 202 6.61 16.14 -30.82
N GLN A 203 7.40 15.56 -29.95
CA GLN A 203 7.64 16.10 -28.62
C GLN A 203 8.46 17.40 -28.66
N PHE A 204 9.43 17.49 -29.58
CA PHE A 204 10.21 18.70 -29.80
C PHE A 204 9.31 19.89 -30.15
N PHE A 205 8.38 19.71 -31.11
CA PHE A 205 7.44 20.78 -31.48
C PHE A 205 6.55 21.18 -30.32
N ARG A 206 5.99 20.22 -29.61
CA ARG A 206 5.11 20.50 -28.47
C ARG A 206 5.82 21.35 -27.39
N LEU A 207 7.03 20.95 -27.00
CA LEU A 207 7.82 21.70 -26.02
C LEU A 207 8.27 23.06 -26.54
N GLY A 208 8.65 23.14 -27.82
CA GLY A 208 9.04 24.38 -28.48
C GLY A 208 7.92 25.41 -28.57
N GLU A 209 6.70 24.97 -28.86
CA GLU A 209 5.51 25.82 -28.85
C GLU A 209 5.21 26.36 -27.46
N ASP A 210 5.27 25.52 -26.43
CA ASP A 210 5.10 25.93 -25.03
C ASP A 210 6.12 27.02 -24.63
N GLU A 211 7.40 26.87 -25.02
CA GLU A 211 8.45 27.85 -24.74
C GLU A 211 8.30 29.12 -25.57
N LEU A 212 7.86 29.01 -26.81
CA LEU A 212 7.58 30.19 -27.65
C LEU A 212 6.45 31.05 -27.07
N GLU A 213 5.40 30.43 -26.56
CA GLU A 213 4.32 31.13 -25.87
C GLU A 213 4.81 31.83 -24.61
N ARG A 214 5.68 31.17 -23.82
CA ARG A 214 6.32 31.78 -22.64
C ARG A 214 7.18 32.99 -23.03
N ALA A 215 8.07 32.83 -24.03
CA ALA A 215 8.95 33.88 -24.52
C ALA A 215 8.14 35.10 -24.98
N ARG A 216 7.02 34.91 -25.69
CA ARG A 216 6.11 35.98 -26.11
C ARG A 216 5.46 36.68 -24.91
N ARG A 217 5.00 35.93 -23.91
CA ARG A 217 4.34 36.49 -22.73
C ARG A 217 5.26 37.34 -21.89
N TYR A 218 6.49 36.89 -21.68
CA TYR A 218 7.45 37.56 -20.81
C TYR A 218 8.46 38.43 -21.56
N ARG A 219 8.37 38.45 -22.89
CA ARG A 219 9.29 39.20 -23.78
C ARG A 219 10.76 38.79 -23.62
N HIS A 220 10.97 37.49 -23.38
CA HIS A 220 12.33 36.93 -23.31
C HIS A 220 12.83 36.54 -24.70
N PRO A 221 14.11 36.62 -24.99
CA PRO A 221 14.66 36.12 -26.25
C PRO A 221 14.56 34.61 -26.32
N ILE A 222 14.35 34.08 -27.49
CA ILE A 222 14.34 32.62 -27.75
C ILE A 222 15.01 32.41 -29.10
N SER A 223 15.87 31.40 -29.18
CA SER A 223 16.53 31.01 -30.44
C SER A 223 16.16 29.56 -30.79
N VAL A 224 16.03 29.33 -32.08
CA VAL A 224 15.81 27.98 -32.64
C VAL A 224 16.95 27.68 -33.61
N LEU A 225 17.62 26.56 -33.43
CA LEU A 225 18.67 26.10 -34.35
C LEU A 225 18.22 24.82 -35.03
N MET A 226 18.55 24.77 -36.32
CA MET A 226 18.44 23.54 -37.15
C MET A 226 19.83 23.09 -37.50
N ILE A 227 20.11 21.82 -37.34
CA ILE A 227 21.41 21.19 -37.56
C ILE A 227 21.21 20.01 -38.49
N ASP A 228 22.00 19.96 -39.53
CA ASP A 228 22.05 18.86 -40.51
C ASP A 228 23.47 18.32 -40.58
N ILE A 229 23.59 17.00 -40.79
CA ILE A 229 24.91 16.36 -40.92
C ILE A 229 25.35 16.35 -42.39
N ASP A 230 26.35 17.15 -42.67
CA ASP A 230 26.90 17.24 -44.03
C ASP A 230 27.38 15.85 -44.53
N HIS A 231 26.96 15.47 -45.70
CA HIS A 231 27.35 14.24 -46.38
C HIS A 231 27.03 12.94 -45.63
N PHE A 232 26.00 12.94 -44.73
CA PHE A 232 25.63 11.76 -43.95
C PHE A 232 25.34 10.53 -44.80
N LYS A 233 24.72 10.72 -45.98
CA LYS A 233 24.52 9.63 -46.93
C LYS A 233 25.84 8.99 -47.38
N ALA A 234 26.88 9.78 -47.64
CA ALA A 234 28.19 9.27 -48.04
C ALA A 234 28.84 8.45 -46.89
N ILE A 235 28.62 8.83 -45.64
CA ILE A 235 29.06 8.04 -44.48
C ILE A 235 28.39 6.66 -44.47
N ASN A 236 27.05 6.64 -44.67
CA ASN A 236 26.30 5.38 -44.72
C ASN A 236 26.74 4.50 -45.92
N ASP A 237 26.89 5.11 -47.10
CA ASP A 237 27.27 4.38 -48.32
C ASP A 237 28.68 3.80 -48.23
N THR A 238 29.60 4.46 -47.49
CA THR A 238 31.02 4.04 -47.35
C THR A 238 31.22 3.06 -46.19
N HIS A 239 30.56 3.28 -45.05
CA HIS A 239 30.84 2.59 -43.80
C HIS A 239 29.68 1.74 -43.26
N GLY A 240 28.51 1.79 -43.95
CA GLY A 240 27.30 1.09 -43.57
C GLY A 240 26.47 1.82 -42.50
N HIS A 241 25.18 1.48 -42.45
CA HIS A 241 24.20 2.12 -41.55
C HIS A 241 24.56 2.03 -40.06
N ALA A 242 25.24 0.96 -39.62
CA ALA A 242 25.65 0.83 -38.23
C ALA A 242 26.64 1.91 -37.78
N VAL A 243 27.53 2.35 -38.70
CA VAL A 243 28.45 3.47 -38.45
C VAL A 243 27.69 4.80 -38.48
N GLY A 244 26.76 4.97 -39.40
CA GLY A 244 25.85 6.14 -39.45
C GLY A 244 25.06 6.29 -38.14
N ASP A 245 24.52 5.23 -37.60
CA ASP A 245 23.82 5.22 -36.30
C ASP A 245 24.75 5.65 -35.15
N GLN A 246 26.00 5.21 -35.15
CA GLN A 246 27.01 5.66 -34.17
C GLN A 246 27.29 7.15 -34.28
N VAL A 247 27.36 7.69 -35.51
CA VAL A 247 27.56 9.14 -35.76
C VAL A 247 26.37 9.92 -35.20
N LEU A 248 25.14 9.50 -35.49
CA LEU A 248 23.92 10.12 -34.95
C LEU A 248 23.93 10.14 -33.42
N CYS A 249 24.27 9.03 -32.78
CA CYS A 249 24.38 8.93 -31.33
C CYS A 249 25.48 9.82 -30.75
N ALA A 250 26.62 9.92 -31.44
CA ALA A 250 27.74 10.77 -31.00
C ALA A 250 27.39 12.25 -31.04
N ILE A 251 26.72 12.69 -32.12
CA ILE A 251 26.25 14.07 -32.27
C ILE A 251 25.20 14.40 -31.21
N ALA A 252 24.21 13.53 -31.00
CA ALA A 252 23.20 13.71 -29.97
C ALA A 252 23.82 13.86 -28.57
N LYS A 253 24.80 13.00 -28.25
CA LYS A 253 25.53 13.07 -26.99
C LYS A 253 26.32 14.37 -26.84
N ARG A 254 26.95 14.85 -27.92
CA ARG A 254 27.71 16.10 -27.93
C ARG A 254 26.76 17.29 -27.71
N MET A 255 25.61 17.31 -28.38
CA MET A 255 24.58 18.34 -28.22
C MET A 255 24.13 18.41 -26.75
N LEU A 256 23.73 17.28 -26.16
CA LEU A 256 23.27 17.21 -24.77
C LEU A 256 24.32 17.69 -23.76
N ALA A 257 25.61 17.47 -24.04
CA ALA A 257 26.69 17.91 -23.14
C ALA A 257 26.86 19.43 -23.11
N GLY A 258 26.43 20.15 -24.16
CA GLY A 258 26.50 21.60 -24.25
C GLY A 258 25.24 22.34 -23.81
N LEU A 259 24.14 21.61 -23.57
CA LEU A 259 22.82 22.19 -23.30
C LEU A 259 22.54 22.32 -21.80
N ARG A 260 21.78 23.37 -21.47
CA ARG A 260 21.21 23.58 -20.14
C ARG A 260 19.96 22.71 -19.95
N ARG A 261 19.50 22.56 -18.71
CA ARG A 261 18.27 21.80 -18.39
C ARG A 261 16.99 22.43 -19.01
N SER A 262 17.03 23.74 -19.28
CA SER A 262 15.94 24.48 -19.92
C SER A 262 15.91 24.33 -21.43
N ASP A 263 17.01 23.89 -22.03
CA ASP A 263 17.14 23.80 -23.48
C ASP A 263 16.48 22.52 -24.00
N ILE A 264 15.89 22.60 -25.16
CA ILE A 264 15.15 21.50 -25.78
C ILE A 264 15.91 21.04 -27.01
N ALA A 265 16.31 19.78 -27.05
CA ALA A 265 16.93 19.16 -28.23
C ALA A 265 16.10 18.00 -28.74
N GLY A 266 15.92 17.93 -30.05
CA GLY A 266 15.16 16.88 -30.72
C GLY A 266 15.79 16.41 -32.02
N ARG A 267 15.52 15.18 -32.41
CA ARG A 267 15.79 14.67 -33.75
C ARG A 267 14.60 14.98 -34.64
N TYR A 268 14.82 15.83 -35.63
CA TYR A 268 13.78 16.34 -36.50
C TYR A 268 13.50 15.41 -37.69
N GLY A 269 14.56 14.82 -38.23
CA GLY A 269 14.52 13.91 -39.38
C GLY A 269 15.59 12.83 -39.30
N GLY A 270 15.95 12.22 -40.40
CA GLY A 270 16.95 11.14 -40.48
C GLY A 270 18.30 11.56 -39.93
N GLU A 271 18.83 12.66 -40.43
CA GLU A 271 20.14 13.25 -40.10
C GLU A 271 20.02 14.67 -39.55
N GLU A 272 18.78 15.13 -39.37
CA GLU A 272 18.44 16.49 -38.94
C GLU A 272 18.13 16.54 -37.46
N PHE A 273 18.70 17.54 -36.79
CA PHE A 273 18.47 17.83 -35.37
C PHE A 273 17.97 19.27 -35.22
N ALA A 274 17.27 19.52 -34.13
CA ALA A 274 16.80 20.85 -33.80
C ALA A 274 16.98 21.15 -32.32
N MET A 275 17.24 22.42 -32.00
CA MET A 275 17.31 22.90 -30.61
C MET A 275 16.45 24.13 -30.44
N VAL A 276 15.83 24.26 -29.25
CA VAL A 276 15.20 25.49 -28.77
C VAL A 276 15.95 25.93 -27.53
N LEU A 277 16.44 27.18 -27.55
CA LEU A 277 17.22 27.78 -26.48
C LEU A 277 16.41 28.94 -25.89
N PRO A 278 15.71 28.71 -24.78
CA PRO A 278 15.00 29.77 -24.06
C PRO A 278 15.99 30.81 -23.48
N GLU A 279 15.54 32.05 -23.35
CA GLU A 279 16.31 33.17 -22.77
C GLU A 279 17.70 33.37 -23.43
N THR A 280 17.81 33.07 -24.73
CA THR A 280 19.04 33.10 -25.51
C THR A 280 18.80 33.86 -26.80
N ASP A 281 19.60 34.90 -27.03
CA ASP A 281 19.57 35.66 -28.26
C ASP A 281 20.41 34.99 -29.38
N ALA A 282 20.35 35.52 -30.59
CA ALA A 282 21.02 34.95 -31.74
C ALA A 282 22.54 34.90 -31.60
N GLU A 283 23.15 35.89 -30.95
CA GLU A 283 24.60 35.95 -30.76
C GLU A 283 25.08 34.91 -29.74
N ALA A 284 24.32 34.72 -28.66
CA ALA A 284 24.61 33.71 -27.65
C ALA A 284 24.32 32.30 -28.22
N ALA A 285 23.27 32.13 -29.02
CA ALA A 285 22.94 30.86 -29.65
C ALA A 285 24.02 30.37 -30.63
N ALA A 286 24.66 31.28 -31.36
CA ALA A 286 25.77 30.97 -32.27
C ALA A 286 27.04 30.42 -31.56
N LYS A 287 27.13 30.57 -30.24
CA LYS A 287 28.25 30.03 -29.45
C LYS A 287 27.99 28.64 -28.89
N VAL A 288 26.76 28.15 -29.02
CA VAL A 288 26.35 26.85 -28.50
C VAL A 288 26.64 25.70 -29.50
N VAL A 289 26.74 26.06 -30.80
CA VAL A 289 27.10 25.15 -31.89
C VAL A 289 28.61 25.26 -32.13
#